data_ed0f2085f76364a376acadf816c24eb3
#
_entry.id   ed0f2085f76364a376acadf816c24eb3
#
_cell.length_a   1.000
_cell.length_b   1.000
_cell.length_c   1.000
_cell.angle_alpha   90.00
_cell.angle_beta   90.00
_cell.angle_gamma   90.00
#
_symmetry.space_group_name_H-M   'P 1'
#
loop_
_entity.id
_entity.type
_entity.pdbx_description
1 polymer ?
#
loop_
_entity_poly.entity_id
_entity_poly.type
_entity_poly.pdbx_seq_one_letter_code
_entity_poly.pdbx_strand_id
1 'polypeptide(L)'
;MRVISSSLILSSLLFASIASAAPNGKAGPVWRAAEKMRPAQLELLEQLVNIDSGTGDVAGGQKVSLIVADRLRALGMTVELLKAEAPNLPDNVVATLKGTGKGRLLLIAHTDTVFGPGTVAKRPYRTDATRAYGPGVSDEKGGVVEGIFAIQLLRDRGFRDFAEISFLVETSEERGSPGTRALIDRLVRQADVELNLEPGDAPDVMTVWRKGSTAFKIDVKGRPAHAGVAPQEGRNAALELIHQIQLADSLPKTGDGLTANVTLMSAGARYNIIPEDASATINVRLREKQQGDVVDAFLQKNAGITLIPDTKVIVSHEAS
;
A
#
# COMPACT_ATOMS: atom_id res chain seq x y z
N MET A 1 34.56 6.60 -68.46
CA MET A 1 34.05 5.39 -67.77
C MET A 1 34.94 5.12 -66.55
N ARG A 2 34.48 5.48 -65.39
CA ARG A 2 35.13 5.16 -64.09
C ARG A 2 34.14 4.32 -63.30
N VAL A 3 34.54 3.08 -63.03
CA VAL A 3 33.82 2.10 -62.24
C VAL A 3 34.12 2.42 -60.76
N ILE A 4 33.10 2.78 -59.96
CA ILE A 4 33.23 2.96 -58.53
C ILE A 4 32.81 1.62 -57.87
N SER A 5 33.79 0.99 -57.25
CA SER A 5 33.61 -0.25 -56.49
C SER A 5 33.11 0.14 -55.09
N SER A 6 31.87 -0.22 -54.77
CA SER A 6 31.27 -0.05 -53.43
C SER A 6 31.59 -1.27 -52.56
N SER A 7 32.47 -1.08 -51.59
CA SER A 7 32.73 -2.09 -50.54
C SER A 7 31.65 -2.04 -49.51
N LEU A 8 30.80 -3.07 -49.48
CA LEU A 8 29.87 -3.31 -48.36
C LEU A 8 30.68 -3.82 -47.17
N ILE A 9 30.75 -2.98 -46.12
CA ILE A 9 31.20 -3.42 -44.78
C ILE A 9 30.01 -4.11 -44.09
N LEU A 10 30.07 -5.42 -43.99
CA LEU A 10 29.12 -6.23 -43.27
C LEU A 10 29.49 -6.20 -41.79
N SER A 11 28.88 -5.28 -41.02
CA SER A 11 29.01 -5.25 -39.56
C SER A 11 28.23 -6.40 -38.97
N SER A 12 28.93 -7.50 -38.66
CA SER A 12 28.38 -8.60 -37.86
C SER A 12 28.13 -8.13 -36.40
N LEU A 13 26.92 -7.71 -36.12
CA LEU A 13 26.42 -7.58 -34.76
C LEU A 13 26.38 -8.98 -34.12
N LEU A 14 27.39 -9.28 -33.30
CA LEU A 14 27.31 -10.36 -32.35
C LEU A 14 26.20 -10.04 -31.35
N PHE A 15 25.02 -10.52 -31.58
CA PHE A 15 24.04 -10.70 -30.53
C PHE A 15 24.58 -11.78 -29.58
N ALA A 16 25.22 -11.38 -28.50
CA ALA A 16 25.39 -12.25 -27.36
C ALA A 16 23.98 -12.62 -26.92
N SER A 17 23.52 -13.81 -27.28
CA SER A 17 22.35 -14.41 -26.67
C SER A 17 22.66 -14.55 -25.20
N ILE A 18 22.11 -13.64 -24.39
CA ILE A 18 21.93 -13.87 -22.97
C ILE A 18 21.01 -15.09 -22.95
N ALA A 19 21.59 -16.26 -22.77
CA ALA A 19 20.84 -17.46 -22.45
C ALA A 19 20.12 -17.13 -21.13
N SER A 20 18.89 -16.67 -21.23
CA SER A 20 17.97 -16.64 -20.12
C SER A 20 17.89 -18.08 -19.64
N ALA A 21 18.62 -18.39 -18.57
CA ALA A 21 18.37 -19.61 -17.84
C ALA A 21 16.90 -19.55 -17.45
N ALA A 22 16.06 -20.35 -18.10
CA ALA A 22 14.68 -20.52 -17.71
C ALA A 22 14.68 -20.74 -16.19
N PRO A 23 13.87 -20.02 -15.41
CA PRO A 23 13.83 -20.24 -13.98
C PRO A 23 13.63 -21.74 -13.78
N ASN A 24 14.60 -22.35 -13.09
CA ASN A 24 14.56 -23.77 -12.76
C ASN A 24 13.37 -24.01 -11.83
N GLY A 25 12.15 -24.04 -12.30
CA GLY A 25 10.89 -24.11 -11.58
C GLY A 25 11.01 -24.74 -10.18
N LYS A 26 9.99 -25.26 -9.61
CA LYS A 26 9.97 -25.88 -8.25
C LYS A 26 11.00 -26.99 -8.01
N ALA A 27 11.81 -27.37 -9.00
CA ALA A 27 12.90 -28.34 -8.91
C ALA A 27 14.31 -27.71 -8.84
N GLY A 28 14.44 -26.39 -8.98
CA GLY A 28 15.73 -25.71 -9.02
C GLY A 28 16.47 -25.69 -7.65
N PRO A 29 17.81 -25.46 -7.65
CA PRO A 29 18.59 -25.48 -6.43
C PRO A 29 18.21 -24.37 -5.46
N VAL A 30 17.74 -23.23 -5.94
CA VAL A 30 17.23 -22.12 -5.12
C VAL A 30 15.94 -22.53 -4.43
N TRP A 31 15.00 -23.11 -5.17
CA TRP A 31 13.75 -23.60 -4.61
C TRP A 31 13.98 -24.64 -3.51
N ARG A 32 14.83 -25.66 -3.77
CA ARG A 32 15.15 -26.69 -2.76
C ARG A 32 15.81 -26.10 -1.51
N ALA A 33 16.61 -25.05 -1.65
CA ALA A 33 17.19 -24.37 -0.50
C ALA A 33 16.13 -23.60 0.29
N ALA A 34 15.22 -22.89 -0.37
CA ALA A 34 14.10 -22.20 0.28
C ALA A 34 13.17 -23.19 1.02
N GLU A 35 12.85 -24.33 0.40
CA GLU A 35 12.04 -25.39 1.04
C GLU A 35 12.68 -25.93 2.33
N LYS A 36 14.01 -26.05 2.37
CA LYS A 36 14.73 -26.47 3.59
C LYS A 36 14.63 -25.45 4.71
N MET A 37 14.40 -24.17 4.39
CA MET A 37 14.23 -23.09 5.36
C MET A 37 12.80 -23.00 5.89
N ARG A 38 11.83 -23.68 5.27
CA ARG A 38 10.40 -23.59 5.58
C ARG A 38 10.08 -23.72 7.08
N PRO A 39 10.64 -24.68 7.85
CA PRO A 39 10.36 -24.77 9.28
C PRO A 39 10.73 -23.48 10.03
N ALA A 40 11.91 -22.92 9.75
CA ALA A 40 12.36 -21.69 10.38
C ALA A 40 11.56 -20.46 9.92
N GLN A 41 11.08 -20.45 8.67
CA GLN A 41 10.18 -19.41 8.17
C GLN A 41 8.86 -19.42 8.94
N LEU A 42 8.25 -20.60 9.12
CA LEU A 42 6.99 -20.74 9.85
C LEU A 42 7.16 -20.43 11.33
N GLU A 43 8.29 -20.77 11.95
CA GLU A 43 8.61 -20.40 13.34
C GLU A 43 8.69 -18.89 13.52
N LEU A 44 9.40 -18.18 12.63
CA LEU A 44 9.46 -16.72 12.68
C LEU A 44 8.07 -16.09 12.41
N LEU A 45 7.34 -16.62 11.45
CA LEU A 45 5.98 -16.16 11.14
C LEU A 45 5.06 -16.31 12.35
N GLU A 46 5.09 -17.46 13.04
CA GLU A 46 4.34 -17.70 14.28
C GLU A 46 4.70 -16.67 15.35
N GLN A 47 5.99 -16.41 15.53
CA GLN A 47 6.48 -15.43 16.50
C GLN A 47 5.92 -14.03 16.22
N LEU A 48 5.94 -13.58 14.96
CA LEU A 48 5.45 -12.26 14.59
C LEU A 48 3.91 -12.18 14.65
N VAL A 49 3.20 -13.19 14.16
CA VAL A 49 1.72 -13.22 14.11
C VAL A 49 1.10 -13.26 15.50
N ASN A 50 1.76 -13.90 16.46
CA ASN A 50 1.29 -13.98 17.86
C ASN A 50 1.52 -12.70 18.67
N ILE A 51 1.87 -11.58 18.01
CA ILE A 51 1.94 -10.25 18.61
C ILE A 51 0.91 -9.37 17.93
N ASP A 52 -0.05 -8.82 18.71
CA ASP A 52 -0.92 -7.76 18.21
C ASP A 52 -0.07 -6.57 17.76
N SER A 53 -0.31 -6.07 16.55
CA SER A 53 0.41 -4.94 15.96
C SER A 53 -0.47 -4.14 15.02
N GLY A 54 -1.74 -3.92 15.40
CA GLY A 54 -2.62 -3.03 14.62
C GLY A 54 -2.04 -1.62 14.52
N THR A 55 -2.30 -0.90 13.42
CA THR A 55 -1.76 0.46 13.24
C THR A 55 -2.11 1.35 14.43
N GLY A 56 -1.09 1.86 15.12
CA GLY A 56 -1.24 2.65 16.35
C GLY A 56 -1.09 1.83 17.65
N ASP A 57 -0.96 0.52 17.59
CA ASP A 57 -0.46 -0.26 18.73
C ASP A 57 1.06 -0.11 18.86
N VAL A 58 1.48 0.97 19.53
CA VAL A 58 2.90 1.30 19.67
C VAL A 58 3.68 0.19 20.38
N ALA A 59 3.09 -0.41 21.41
CA ALA A 59 3.79 -1.41 22.22
C ALA A 59 3.98 -2.74 21.46
N GLY A 60 2.94 -3.22 20.81
CA GLY A 60 2.99 -4.44 20.02
C GLY A 60 3.83 -4.27 18.76
N GLY A 61 3.60 -3.20 18.00
CA GLY A 61 4.38 -2.89 16.82
C GLY A 61 5.88 -2.73 17.12
N GLN A 62 6.25 -2.06 18.23
CA GLN A 62 7.67 -1.94 18.63
C GLN A 62 8.30 -3.29 18.94
N LYS A 63 7.57 -4.23 19.55
CA LYS A 63 8.08 -5.59 19.77
C LYS A 63 8.36 -6.30 18.46
N VAL A 64 7.47 -6.18 17.48
CA VAL A 64 7.65 -6.78 16.15
C VAL A 64 8.85 -6.15 15.46
N SER A 65 8.97 -4.80 15.45
CA SER A 65 10.11 -4.09 14.87
C SER A 65 11.45 -4.54 15.45
N LEU A 66 11.53 -4.76 16.77
CA LEU A 66 12.75 -5.23 17.43
C LEU A 66 13.12 -6.66 17.01
N ILE A 67 12.17 -7.58 16.93
CA ILE A 67 12.40 -8.96 16.47
C ILE A 67 12.93 -8.95 15.03
N VAL A 68 12.31 -8.17 14.14
CA VAL A 68 12.73 -8.02 12.75
C VAL A 68 14.13 -7.43 12.67
N ALA A 69 14.40 -6.35 13.42
CA ALA A 69 15.71 -5.72 13.47
C ALA A 69 16.82 -6.70 13.91
N ASP A 70 16.56 -7.51 14.94
CA ASP A 70 17.53 -8.49 15.45
C ASP A 70 17.77 -9.62 14.43
N ARG A 71 16.75 -10.07 13.74
CA ARG A 71 16.90 -11.06 12.65
C ARG A 71 17.75 -10.52 11.50
N LEU A 72 17.54 -9.27 11.09
CA LEU A 72 18.30 -8.64 10.02
C LEU A 72 19.77 -8.36 10.45
N ARG A 73 20.00 -7.97 11.71
CA ARG A 73 21.37 -7.86 12.27
C ARG A 73 22.11 -9.20 12.26
N ALA A 74 21.43 -10.28 12.63
CA ALA A 74 22.01 -11.63 12.60
C ALA A 74 22.41 -12.07 11.17
N LEU A 75 21.81 -11.49 10.14
CA LEU A 75 22.18 -11.68 8.74
C LEU A 75 23.37 -10.80 8.31
N GLY A 76 23.94 -10.00 9.20
CA GLY A 76 25.06 -9.11 8.91
C GLY A 76 24.68 -7.81 8.24
N MET A 77 23.41 -7.42 8.27
CA MET A 77 22.96 -6.13 7.79
C MET A 77 23.25 -5.00 8.78
N THR A 78 23.50 -3.81 8.29
CA THR A 78 23.44 -2.58 9.10
C THR A 78 21.98 -2.23 9.29
N VAL A 79 21.51 -2.13 10.55
CA VAL A 79 20.09 -1.94 10.87
C VAL A 79 19.90 -0.69 11.72
N GLU A 80 19.01 0.17 11.27
CA GLU A 80 18.57 1.38 11.94
C GLU A 80 17.09 1.25 12.34
N LEU A 81 16.76 1.69 13.56
CA LEU A 81 15.39 1.92 14.01
C LEU A 81 15.11 3.41 13.87
N LEU A 82 14.25 3.76 12.93
CA LEU A 82 13.91 5.13 12.62
C LEU A 82 12.54 5.47 13.18
N LYS A 83 12.48 6.56 13.93
CA LYS A 83 11.21 7.07 14.45
C LYS A 83 10.23 7.35 13.32
N ALA A 84 8.98 6.94 13.53
CA ALA A 84 7.91 7.27 12.61
C ALA A 84 7.74 8.80 12.47
N GLU A 85 7.42 9.24 11.27
CA GLU A 85 7.20 10.66 10.92
C GLU A 85 5.93 11.23 11.60
N ALA A 86 4.97 10.36 11.92
CA ALA A 86 3.76 10.72 12.65
C ALA A 86 3.80 10.20 14.10
N PRO A 87 3.13 10.89 15.05
CA PRO A 87 3.11 10.49 16.44
C PRO A 87 2.32 9.19 16.67
N ASN A 88 2.58 8.55 17.80
CA ASN A 88 1.89 7.33 18.27
C ASN A 88 1.98 6.14 17.29
N LEU A 89 3.13 6.02 16.65
CA LEU A 89 3.50 4.87 15.81
C LEU A 89 4.81 4.25 16.29
N PRO A 90 5.03 2.95 16.09
CA PRO A 90 6.31 2.29 16.39
C PRO A 90 7.43 2.78 15.46
N ASP A 91 8.66 2.47 15.81
CA ASP A 91 9.83 2.76 14.97
C ASP A 91 9.81 1.87 13.72
N ASN A 92 10.14 2.46 12.57
CA ASN A 92 10.38 1.74 11.32
C ASN A 92 11.76 1.06 11.35
N VAL A 93 11.91 -0.05 10.65
CA VAL A 93 13.19 -0.75 10.50
C VAL A 93 13.74 -0.49 9.10
N VAL A 94 14.96 0.01 9.01
CA VAL A 94 15.72 0.09 7.75
C VAL A 94 16.97 -0.73 7.89
N ALA A 95 17.12 -1.73 7.04
CA ALA A 95 18.30 -2.59 7.03
C ALA A 95 19.02 -2.53 5.69
N THR A 96 20.33 -2.47 5.69
CA THR A 96 21.15 -2.32 4.49
C THR A 96 22.23 -3.40 4.44
N LEU A 97 22.33 -4.08 3.30
CA LEU A 97 23.40 -5.03 2.98
C LEU A 97 24.20 -4.53 1.77
N LYS A 98 25.51 -4.39 1.94
CA LYS A 98 26.42 -4.01 0.83
C LYS A 98 26.92 -5.23 0.09
N GLY A 99 26.91 -5.17 -1.23
CA GLY A 99 27.46 -6.15 -2.14
C GLY A 99 28.77 -5.67 -2.78
N THR A 100 29.16 -6.33 -3.88
CA THR A 100 30.37 -6.03 -4.65
C THR A 100 30.07 -5.76 -6.13
N GLY A 101 28.82 -5.93 -6.54
CA GLY A 101 28.35 -5.71 -7.90
C GLY A 101 27.72 -4.34 -8.10
N LYS A 102 26.78 -4.28 -9.02
CA LYS A 102 26.00 -3.09 -9.38
C LYS A 102 24.52 -3.33 -9.09
N GLY A 103 23.74 -2.27 -9.14
CA GLY A 103 22.31 -2.33 -8.89
C GLY A 103 21.96 -2.23 -7.41
N ARG A 104 20.91 -1.45 -7.13
CA ARG A 104 20.37 -1.20 -5.79
C ARG A 104 18.95 -1.69 -5.75
N LEU A 105 18.71 -2.64 -4.85
CA LEU A 105 17.40 -3.23 -4.63
C LEU A 105 16.81 -2.69 -3.33
N LEU A 106 15.58 -2.24 -3.38
CA LEU A 106 14.78 -1.90 -2.22
C LEU A 106 13.69 -2.96 -2.05
N LEU A 107 13.62 -3.55 -0.87
CA LEU A 107 12.49 -4.34 -0.41
C LEU A 107 11.66 -3.47 0.52
N ILE A 108 10.34 -3.50 0.37
CA ILE A 108 9.40 -2.82 1.27
C ILE A 108 8.39 -3.86 1.79
N ALA A 109 8.16 -3.84 3.09
CA ALA A 109 7.12 -4.60 3.76
C ALA A 109 6.62 -3.84 4.98
N HIS A 110 5.49 -4.27 5.56
CA HIS A 110 4.97 -3.68 6.79
C HIS A 110 4.64 -4.72 7.88
N THR A 111 4.56 -4.27 9.12
CA THR A 111 4.26 -5.12 10.29
C THR A 111 2.96 -4.77 10.97
N ASP A 112 2.38 -3.62 10.65
CA ASP A 112 1.08 -3.26 11.17
C ASP A 112 -0.04 -4.04 10.47
N THR A 113 -1.22 -4.05 11.07
CA THR A 113 -2.39 -4.78 10.58
C THR A 113 -3.65 -3.96 10.81
N VAL A 114 -4.72 -4.28 10.09
CA VAL A 114 -6.07 -3.70 10.32
C VAL A 114 -6.71 -4.17 11.65
N PHE A 115 -6.08 -5.09 12.38
CA PHE A 115 -6.69 -5.74 13.54
C PHE A 115 -6.37 -5.00 14.84
N GLY A 116 -7.40 -4.78 15.67
CA GLY A 116 -7.24 -4.13 16.97
C GLY A 116 -6.61 -5.04 18.04
N PRO A 117 -6.20 -4.46 19.19
CA PRO A 117 -5.63 -5.19 20.31
C PRO A 117 -6.53 -6.31 20.82
N GLY A 118 -5.94 -7.42 21.24
CA GLY A 118 -6.65 -8.62 21.72
C GLY A 118 -7.15 -9.55 20.61
N THR A 119 -6.85 -9.24 19.33
CA THR A 119 -7.24 -10.11 18.21
C THR A 119 -6.45 -11.42 18.24
N VAL A 120 -5.17 -11.39 18.57
CA VAL A 120 -4.32 -12.58 18.69
C VAL A 120 -4.85 -13.53 19.75
N ALA A 121 -5.33 -13.03 20.89
CA ALA A 121 -5.91 -13.87 21.94
C ALA A 121 -7.15 -14.67 21.46
N LYS A 122 -7.89 -14.14 20.49
CA LYS A 122 -9.09 -14.77 19.91
C LYS A 122 -8.76 -15.61 18.67
N ARG A 123 -7.72 -15.26 17.96
CA ARG A 123 -7.31 -15.84 16.68
C ARG A 123 -5.80 -16.03 16.63
N PRO A 124 -5.21 -16.87 17.51
CA PRO A 124 -3.78 -17.10 17.54
C PRO A 124 -3.30 -17.75 16.23
N TYR A 125 -2.00 -17.68 15.98
CA TYR A 125 -1.38 -18.39 14.87
C TYR A 125 -1.70 -19.89 14.96
N ARG A 126 -2.02 -20.48 13.84
CA ARG A 126 -2.19 -21.94 13.67
C ARG A 126 -1.86 -22.33 12.23
N THR A 127 -1.51 -23.57 12.03
CA THR A 127 -1.28 -24.14 10.70
C THR A 127 -2.15 -25.38 10.48
N ASP A 128 -2.41 -25.68 9.22
CA ASP A 128 -2.83 -27.01 8.77
C ASP A 128 -1.82 -27.55 7.73
N ALA A 129 -2.18 -28.59 7.01
CA ALA A 129 -1.28 -29.22 6.04
C ALA A 129 -0.83 -28.28 4.91
N THR A 130 -1.55 -27.22 4.62
CA THR A 130 -1.40 -26.38 3.44
C THR A 130 -1.32 -24.88 3.73
N ARG A 131 -1.77 -24.44 4.89
CA ARG A 131 -1.96 -23.00 5.20
C ARG A 131 -1.54 -22.64 6.61
N ALA A 132 -1.13 -21.39 6.78
CA ALA A 132 -1.02 -20.71 8.07
C ALA A 132 -2.17 -19.72 8.22
N TYR A 133 -2.61 -19.49 9.46
CA TYR A 133 -3.71 -18.60 9.81
C TYR A 133 -3.32 -17.72 10.99
N GLY A 134 -3.82 -16.51 11.02
CA GLY A 134 -3.62 -15.55 12.10
C GLY A 134 -3.68 -14.11 11.61
N PRO A 135 -3.74 -13.10 12.51
CA PRO A 135 -3.77 -11.69 12.14
C PRO A 135 -2.47 -11.27 11.44
N GLY A 136 -2.57 -10.73 10.21
CA GLY A 136 -1.41 -10.29 9.45
C GLY A 136 -0.52 -11.42 8.90
N VAL A 137 -1.01 -12.67 8.86
CA VAL A 137 -0.22 -13.84 8.40
C VAL A 137 0.13 -13.73 6.90
N SER A 138 -0.71 -13.10 6.11
CA SER A 138 -0.50 -12.85 4.68
C SER A 138 -0.20 -11.37 4.45
N ASP A 139 -0.94 -10.49 5.06
CA ASP A 139 -0.86 -9.05 4.99
C ASP A 139 -0.40 -8.48 6.36
N GLU A 140 0.94 -8.14 6.56
CA GLU A 140 1.98 -8.53 5.62
C GLU A 140 3.19 -9.19 6.33
N LYS A 141 2.98 -9.78 7.53
CA LYS A 141 4.07 -10.47 8.26
C LYS A 141 4.69 -11.63 7.48
N GLY A 142 3.91 -12.22 6.55
CA GLY A 142 4.40 -13.22 5.61
C GLY A 142 5.47 -12.65 4.68
N GLY A 143 5.21 -11.49 4.08
CA GLY A 143 6.16 -10.77 3.23
C GLY A 143 7.43 -10.35 3.99
N VAL A 144 7.28 -9.90 5.23
CA VAL A 144 8.45 -9.62 6.10
C VAL A 144 9.34 -10.85 6.26
N VAL A 145 8.74 -12.01 6.56
CA VAL A 145 9.47 -13.29 6.68
C VAL A 145 10.10 -13.68 5.35
N GLU A 146 9.37 -13.54 4.25
CA GLU A 146 9.89 -13.82 2.90
C GLU A 146 11.13 -12.99 2.60
N GLY A 147 11.09 -11.67 2.81
CA GLY A 147 12.23 -10.78 2.61
C GLY A 147 13.46 -11.17 3.44
N ILE A 148 13.27 -11.47 4.74
CA ILE A 148 14.35 -11.92 5.63
C ILE A 148 15.01 -13.20 5.10
N PHE A 149 14.22 -14.21 4.73
CA PHE A 149 14.76 -15.49 4.29
C PHE A 149 15.29 -15.46 2.85
N ALA A 150 14.79 -14.56 1.99
CA ALA A 150 15.40 -14.30 0.70
C ALA A 150 16.82 -13.74 0.85
N ILE A 151 17.01 -12.75 1.74
CA ILE A 151 18.32 -12.19 2.06
C ILE A 151 19.24 -13.25 2.67
N GLN A 152 18.73 -14.08 3.60
CA GLN A 152 19.48 -15.19 4.18
C GLN A 152 19.95 -16.16 3.09
N LEU A 153 19.07 -16.53 2.14
CA LEU A 153 19.39 -17.44 1.06
C LEU A 153 20.49 -16.88 0.14
N LEU A 154 20.45 -15.60 -0.19
CA LEU A 154 21.49 -14.93 -0.98
C LEU A 154 22.84 -14.97 -0.24
N ARG A 155 22.83 -14.64 1.04
CA ARG A 155 24.03 -14.69 1.89
C ARG A 155 24.62 -16.09 1.98
N ASP A 156 23.80 -17.11 2.25
CA ASP A 156 24.24 -18.49 2.43
C ASP A 156 24.78 -19.10 1.14
N ARG A 157 24.38 -18.55 -0.02
CA ARG A 157 24.93 -18.89 -1.33
C ARG A 157 26.13 -18.04 -1.75
N GLY A 158 26.56 -17.10 -0.92
CA GLY A 158 27.66 -16.22 -1.23
C GLY A 158 27.38 -15.24 -2.37
N PHE A 159 26.10 -15.01 -2.72
CA PHE A 159 25.72 -14.07 -3.77
C PHE A 159 25.94 -12.63 -3.31
N ARG A 160 26.76 -11.87 -4.04
CA ARG A 160 27.10 -10.49 -3.73
C ARG A 160 27.10 -9.57 -4.95
N ASP A 161 26.57 -10.03 -6.08
CA ASP A 161 26.52 -9.26 -7.33
C ASP A 161 25.34 -8.26 -7.31
N PHE A 162 25.41 -7.35 -6.38
CA PHE A 162 24.58 -6.15 -6.21
C PHE A 162 25.43 -5.06 -5.53
N ALA A 163 25.08 -3.79 -5.67
CA ALA A 163 25.72 -2.72 -4.93
C ALA A 163 25.14 -2.64 -3.50
N GLU A 164 23.82 -2.73 -3.39
CA GLU A 164 23.12 -2.61 -2.13
C GLU A 164 21.75 -3.32 -2.19
N ILE A 165 21.39 -3.97 -1.11
CA ILE A 165 20.01 -4.36 -0.81
C ILE A 165 19.60 -3.57 0.44
N SER A 166 18.55 -2.74 0.30
CA SER A 166 17.89 -2.07 1.40
C SER A 166 16.55 -2.77 1.68
N PHE A 167 16.22 -2.94 2.95
CA PHE A 167 14.94 -3.49 3.38
C PHE A 167 14.29 -2.52 4.36
N LEU A 168 13.21 -1.88 3.93
CA LEU A 168 12.32 -1.09 4.76
C LEU A 168 11.20 -1.98 5.28
N VAL A 169 11.03 -2.02 6.60
CA VAL A 169 9.86 -2.63 7.24
C VAL A 169 9.15 -1.54 8.02
N GLU A 170 8.03 -1.10 7.51
CA GLU A 170 7.25 -0.01 8.07
C GLU A 170 6.16 -0.47 9.05
N THR A 171 5.55 0.50 9.75
CA THR A 171 4.63 0.25 10.87
C THR A 171 3.31 0.99 10.76
N SER A 172 2.96 1.49 9.57
CA SER A 172 1.75 2.32 9.37
C SER A 172 1.14 2.23 7.97
N GLU A 173 1.43 1.15 7.22
CA GLU A 173 0.94 0.97 5.84
C GLU A 173 -0.57 0.99 5.77
N GLU A 174 -1.26 0.27 6.64
CA GLU A 174 -2.71 0.08 6.69
C GLU A 174 -3.54 1.38 6.85
N ARG A 175 -2.85 2.49 7.13
CA ARG A 175 -3.42 3.85 7.14
C ARG A 175 -2.77 4.78 6.12
N GLY A 176 -2.15 4.20 5.07
CA GLY A 176 -1.49 4.94 4.00
C GLY A 176 -0.14 5.52 4.40
N SER A 177 0.63 4.82 5.22
CA SER A 177 2.03 5.12 5.59
C SER A 177 2.29 6.51 6.18
N PRO A 178 1.45 7.07 7.07
CA PRO A 178 1.67 8.41 7.60
C PRO A 178 2.98 8.55 8.39
N GLY A 179 3.51 7.45 8.87
CA GLY A 179 4.77 7.41 9.61
C GLY A 179 6.01 7.20 8.76
N THR A 180 5.88 7.06 7.41
CA THR A 180 6.96 6.51 6.58
C THR A 180 7.06 7.15 5.19
N ARG A 181 6.15 8.03 4.81
CA ARG A 181 6.04 8.55 3.42
C ARG A 181 7.32 9.21 2.92
N ALA A 182 7.93 10.11 3.70
CA ALA A 182 9.16 10.77 3.27
C ALA A 182 10.34 9.80 3.23
N LEU A 183 10.36 8.81 4.12
CA LEU A 183 11.36 7.74 4.14
C LEU A 183 11.24 6.85 2.89
N ILE A 184 10.02 6.44 2.51
CA ILE A 184 9.75 5.67 1.28
C ILE A 184 10.23 6.47 0.07
N ASP A 185 9.80 7.73 -0.08
CA ASP A 185 10.21 8.59 -1.21
C ASP A 185 11.75 8.70 -1.32
N ARG A 186 12.42 8.86 -0.19
CA ARG A 186 13.89 8.90 -0.15
C ARG A 186 14.54 7.60 -0.60
N LEU A 187 14.05 6.44 -0.12
CA LEU A 187 14.65 5.15 -0.42
C LEU A 187 14.37 4.72 -1.87
N VAL A 188 13.16 4.95 -2.38
CA VAL A 188 12.79 4.65 -3.77
C VAL A 188 13.66 5.44 -4.76
N ARG A 189 13.95 6.72 -4.48
CA ARG A 189 14.85 7.52 -5.34
C ARG A 189 16.28 7.01 -5.38
N GLN A 190 16.69 6.18 -4.42
CA GLN A 190 18.05 5.62 -4.35
C GLN A 190 18.13 4.21 -4.93
N ALA A 191 17.01 3.58 -5.21
CA ALA A 191 16.92 2.22 -5.73
C ALA A 191 16.80 2.20 -7.25
N ASP A 192 17.35 1.17 -7.87
CA ASP A 192 17.14 0.87 -9.29
C ASP A 192 15.88 0.00 -9.49
N VAL A 193 15.57 -0.83 -8.49
CA VAL A 193 14.40 -1.72 -8.46
C VAL A 193 13.83 -1.72 -7.05
N GLU A 194 12.51 -1.66 -6.96
CA GLU A 194 11.75 -1.83 -5.72
C GLU A 194 10.87 -3.08 -5.84
N LEU A 195 10.83 -3.87 -4.77
CA LEU A 195 9.93 -4.99 -4.59
C LEU A 195 9.12 -4.77 -3.32
N ASN A 196 7.84 -4.51 -3.49
CA ASN A 196 6.88 -4.53 -2.40
C ASN A 196 6.48 -5.99 -2.14
N LEU A 197 6.57 -6.42 -0.88
CA LEU A 197 6.36 -7.81 -0.48
C LEU A 197 4.91 -8.11 -0.08
N GLU A 198 3.99 -7.21 -0.44
CA GLU A 198 2.56 -7.43 -0.35
C GLU A 198 2.13 -8.74 -1.04
N PRO A 199 1.08 -9.40 -0.55
CA PRO A 199 0.62 -10.65 -1.15
C PRO A 199 0.21 -10.45 -2.60
N GLY A 200 0.75 -11.26 -3.49
CA GLY A 200 0.31 -11.37 -4.87
C GLY A 200 -0.99 -12.17 -5.00
N ASP A 201 -1.55 -12.18 -6.20
CA ASP A 201 -2.72 -12.99 -6.52
C ASP A 201 -2.35 -14.48 -6.66
N ALA A 202 -3.23 -15.36 -6.19
CA ALA A 202 -3.04 -16.80 -6.34
C ALA A 202 -3.24 -17.23 -7.84
N PRO A 203 -2.54 -18.26 -8.35
CA PRO A 203 -1.62 -19.12 -7.60
C PRO A 203 -0.19 -18.61 -7.46
N ASP A 204 0.35 -17.82 -8.39
CA ASP A 204 1.75 -17.38 -8.41
C ASP A 204 1.87 -16.11 -9.29
N VAL A 205 1.01 -15.10 -9.05
CA VAL A 205 0.96 -13.86 -9.84
C VAL A 205 1.74 -12.75 -9.12
N MET A 206 2.70 -12.15 -9.82
CA MET A 206 3.36 -10.94 -9.37
C MET A 206 2.61 -9.71 -9.90
N THR A 207 2.21 -8.81 -9.02
CA THR A 207 1.61 -7.54 -9.41
C THR A 207 2.71 -6.58 -9.87
N VAL A 208 2.71 -6.23 -11.15
CA VAL A 208 3.69 -5.28 -11.74
C VAL A 208 3.11 -3.89 -11.94
N TRP A 209 1.82 -3.70 -11.68
CA TRP A 209 1.14 -2.43 -11.77
C TRP A 209 -0.18 -2.46 -10.99
N ARG A 210 -0.48 -1.38 -10.27
CA ARG A 210 -1.77 -1.16 -9.59
C ARG A 210 -2.30 0.24 -9.91
N LYS A 211 -3.62 0.39 -9.85
CA LYS A 211 -4.26 1.71 -9.89
C LYS A 211 -3.89 2.51 -8.66
N GLY A 212 -3.66 3.81 -8.84
CA GLY A 212 -3.61 4.74 -7.72
C GLY A 212 -4.96 4.80 -7.00
N SER A 213 -4.92 5.16 -5.72
CA SER A 213 -6.07 5.35 -4.86
C SER A 213 -6.08 6.77 -4.32
N THR A 214 -7.25 7.37 -4.29
CA THR A 214 -7.49 8.64 -3.61
C THR A 214 -8.94 8.70 -3.14
N ALA A 215 -9.26 9.63 -2.25
CA ALA A 215 -10.63 9.83 -1.80
C ALA A 215 -10.97 11.31 -1.71
N PHE A 216 -12.24 11.62 -1.98
CA PHE A 216 -12.80 12.95 -1.82
C PHE A 216 -13.96 12.88 -0.85
N LYS A 217 -14.02 13.87 0.05
CA LYS A 217 -15.12 14.02 0.96
C LYS A 217 -15.99 15.21 0.54
N ILE A 218 -17.29 15.00 0.53
CA ILE A 218 -18.30 16.04 0.36
C ILE A 218 -18.94 16.26 1.73
N ASP A 219 -18.74 17.41 2.32
CA ASP A 219 -19.43 17.85 3.52
C ASP A 219 -20.50 18.88 3.15
N VAL A 220 -21.70 18.70 3.66
CA VAL A 220 -22.82 19.64 3.47
C VAL A 220 -23.23 20.21 4.80
N LYS A 221 -23.30 21.54 4.86
CA LYS A 221 -23.85 22.31 5.99
C LYS A 221 -25.16 22.93 5.59
N GLY A 222 -26.19 22.65 6.36
CA GLY A 222 -27.52 23.21 6.23
C GLY A 222 -27.94 23.99 7.50
N ARG A 223 -29.22 23.95 7.83
CA ARG A 223 -29.78 24.55 9.03
C ARG A 223 -30.81 23.62 9.66
N PRO A 224 -30.74 23.34 10.98
CA PRO A 224 -31.69 22.48 11.65
C PRO A 224 -33.02 23.21 11.85
N ALA A 225 -34.10 22.43 11.85
CA ALA A 225 -35.43 22.89 12.23
C ALA A 225 -36.27 21.68 12.68
N HIS A 226 -37.33 21.92 13.45
CA HIS A 226 -38.26 20.83 13.80
C HIS A 226 -39.05 20.40 12.55
N ALA A 227 -38.91 19.14 12.16
CA ALA A 227 -39.42 18.63 10.90
C ALA A 227 -40.96 18.73 10.73
N GLY A 228 -41.72 18.71 11.85
CA GLY A 228 -43.16 18.82 11.82
C GLY A 228 -43.76 20.19 12.17
N VAL A 229 -42.98 21.05 12.87
CA VAL A 229 -43.50 22.34 13.38
C VAL A 229 -43.06 23.52 12.49
N ALA A 230 -41.80 23.53 12.05
CA ALA A 230 -41.23 24.65 11.31
C ALA A 230 -40.30 24.15 10.16
N PRO A 231 -40.75 23.22 9.29
CA PRO A 231 -39.89 22.65 8.26
C PRO A 231 -39.34 23.67 7.27
N GLN A 232 -40.08 24.76 7.04
CA GLN A 232 -39.68 25.85 6.14
C GLN A 232 -38.47 26.64 6.61
N GLU A 233 -38.15 26.58 7.91
CA GLU A 233 -36.98 27.25 8.48
C GLU A 233 -35.70 26.43 8.29
N GLY A 234 -35.83 25.13 8.04
CA GLY A 234 -34.72 24.23 7.85
C GLY A 234 -34.07 24.35 6.46
N ARG A 235 -32.81 23.91 6.42
CA ARG A 235 -32.07 23.68 5.17
C ARG A 235 -31.51 22.27 5.24
N ASN A 236 -32.14 21.38 4.52
CA ASN A 236 -31.89 19.93 4.68
C ASN A 236 -30.58 19.51 4.02
N ALA A 237 -29.53 19.34 4.85
CA ALA A 237 -28.22 18.91 4.37
C ALA A 237 -28.24 17.51 3.76
N ALA A 238 -29.13 16.62 4.19
CA ALA A 238 -29.23 15.26 3.62
C ALA A 238 -29.76 15.28 2.20
N LEU A 239 -30.78 16.09 1.90
CA LEU A 239 -31.30 16.24 0.53
C LEU A 239 -30.27 16.90 -0.39
N GLU A 240 -29.56 17.92 0.10
CA GLU A 240 -28.47 18.52 -0.66
C GLU A 240 -27.35 17.50 -0.92
N LEU A 241 -26.97 16.69 0.06
CA LEU A 241 -25.96 15.65 -0.13
C LEU A 241 -26.37 14.63 -1.20
N ILE A 242 -27.63 14.20 -1.21
CA ILE A 242 -28.16 13.29 -2.25
C ILE A 242 -28.02 13.93 -3.63
N HIS A 243 -28.34 15.22 -3.76
CA HIS A 243 -28.15 15.95 -5.01
C HIS A 243 -26.67 15.98 -5.44
N GLN A 244 -25.77 16.28 -4.52
CA GLN A 244 -24.33 16.29 -4.81
C GLN A 244 -23.79 14.90 -5.20
N ILE A 245 -24.30 13.83 -4.60
CA ILE A 245 -23.96 12.45 -4.97
C ILE A 245 -24.44 12.14 -6.39
N GLN A 246 -25.65 12.55 -6.77
CA GLN A 246 -26.17 12.37 -8.13
C GLN A 246 -25.33 13.15 -9.16
N LEU A 247 -24.91 14.37 -8.83
CA LEU A 247 -23.98 15.13 -9.66
C LEU A 247 -22.62 14.41 -9.77
N ALA A 248 -22.09 13.89 -8.66
CA ALA A 248 -20.85 13.14 -8.65
C ALA A 248 -20.91 11.84 -9.47
N ASP A 249 -22.06 11.13 -9.48
CA ASP A 249 -22.25 9.92 -10.31
C ASP A 249 -22.25 10.23 -11.81
N SER A 250 -22.57 11.47 -12.17
CA SER A 250 -22.49 11.96 -13.55
C SER A 250 -21.06 12.28 -14.01
N LEU A 251 -20.05 12.06 -13.16
CA LEU A 251 -18.65 12.26 -13.52
C LEU A 251 -18.35 11.52 -14.83
N PRO A 252 -17.83 12.22 -15.86
CA PRO A 252 -17.40 11.55 -17.07
C PRO A 252 -16.30 10.54 -16.71
N LYS A 253 -16.59 9.25 -16.80
CA LYS A 253 -15.62 8.18 -16.63
C LYS A 253 -14.69 8.15 -17.84
N THR A 254 -14.00 9.28 -18.06
CA THR A 254 -13.08 9.48 -19.16
C THR A 254 -11.73 8.86 -18.83
N GLY A 255 -11.30 8.03 -19.75
CA GLY A 255 -10.02 7.34 -19.62
C GLY A 255 -10.14 5.94 -19.03
N ASP A 256 -9.23 5.10 -19.50
CA ASP A 256 -9.12 3.73 -19.07
C ASP A 256 -8.76 3.67 -17.58
N GLY A 257 -9.49 2.88 -16.84
CA GLY A 257 -9.16 2.55 -15.45
C GLY A 257 -9.66 3.52 -14.37
N LEU A 258 -10.26 4.67 -14.68
CA LEU A 258 -10.88 5.54 -13.68
C LEU A 258 -12.17 4.93 -13.13
N THR A 259 -12.25 4.85 -11.79
CA THR A 259 -13.51 4.52 -11.09
C THR A 259 -13.70 5.48 -9.91
N ALA A 260 -14.96 5.90 -9.69
CA ALA A 260 -15.34 6.72 -8.56
C ALA A 260 -16.63 6.15 -7.96
N ASN A 261 -16.62 5.86 -6.67
CA ASN A 261 -17.75 5.25 -5.98
C ASN A 261 -17.95 5.89 -4.62
N VAL A 262 -19.19 6.18 -4.25
CA VAL A 262 -19.54 6.57 -2.88
C VAL A 262 -19.40 5.34 -1.99
N THR A 263 -18.56 5.43 -0.97
CA THR A 263 -18.26 4.32 -0.07
C THR A 263 -18.70 4.57 1.36
N LEU A 264 -18.80 5.82 1.76
CA LEU A 264 -19.32 6.21 3.07
C LEU A 264 -20.36 7.31 2.92
N MET A 265 -21.40 7.29 3.76
CA MET A 265 -22.41 8.34 3.82
C MET A 265 -22.96 8.46 5.25
N SER A 266 -23.19 9.70 5.70
CA SER A 266 -23.81 10.00 6.99
C SER A 266 -24.65 11.25 6.90
N ALA A 267 -25.82 11.27 7.56
CA ALA A 267 -26.68 12.43 7.64
C ALA A 267 -27.63 12.35 8.84
N GLY A 268 -27.80 13.49 9.53
CA GLY A 268 -28.77 13.63 10.63
C GLY A 268 -28.43 12.85 11.90
N ALA A 269 -29.02 13.26 13.01
CA ALA A 269 -28.85 12.61 14.31
C ALA A 269 -30.17 12.28 15.02
N ARG A 270 -31.30 12.90 14.60
CA ARG A 270 -32.61 12.73 15.24
C ARG A 270 -33.72 12.72 14.18
N TYR A 271 -34.67 11.81 14.32
CA TYR A 271 -35.75 11.60 13.34
C TYR A 271 -36.71 12.81 13.17
N ASN A 272 -36.81 13.69 14.16
CA ASN A 272 -37.72 14.84 14.16
C ASN A 272 -37.04 16.19 13.89
N ILE A 273 -35.75 16.18 13.52
CA ILE A 273 -34.96 17.37 13.17
C ILE A 273 -34.47 17.27 11.74
N ILE A 274 -34.67 18.33 10.96
CA ILE A 274 -34.06 18.48 9.63
C ILE A 274 -32.55 18.49 9.79
N PRO A 275 -31.81 17.63 9.10
CA PRO A 275 -30.36 17.53 9.22
C PRO A 275 -29.65 18.83 8.85
N GLU A 276 -28.78 19.32 9.75
CA GLU A 276 -27.88 20.44 9.48
C GLU A 276 -26.54 19.99 8.90
N ASP A 277 -26.18 18.73 9.14
CA ASP A 277 -24.94 18.14 8.67
C ASP A 277 -25.20 16.86 7.89
N ALA A 278 -24.46 16.71 6.77
CA ALA A 278 -24.39 15.49 6.00
C ALA A 278 -23.01 15.38 5.36
N SER A 279 -22.52 14.16 5.15
CA SER A 279 -21.25 13.92 4.47
C SER A 279 -21.23 12.62 3.69
N ALA A 280 -20.45 12.60 2.61
CA ALA A 280 -20.14 11.38 1.86
C ALA A 280 -18.66 11.33 1.50
N THR A 281 -18.10 10.11 1.43
CA THR A 281 -16.75 9.87 0.91
C THR A 281 -16.85 9.11 -0.42
N ILE A 282 -16.14 9.61 -1.41
CA ILE A 282 -16.01 9.03 -2.75
C ILE A 282 -14.61 8.42 -2.87
N ASN A 283 -14.53 7.09 -2.95
CA ASN A 283 -13.29 6.39 -3.26
C ASN A 283 -13.05 6.44 -4.77
N VAL A 284 -11.85 6.87 -5.14
CA VAL A 284 -11.43 7.01 -6.53
C VAL A 284 -10.23 6.12 -6.81
N ARG A 285 -10.31 5.30 -7.86
CA ARG A 285 -9.20 4.54 -8.39
C ARG A 285 -8.82 5.12 -9.75
N LEU A 286 -7.55 5.39 -9.94
CA LEU A 286 -7.04 6.07 -11.12
C LEU A 286 -5.81 5.36 -11.69
N ARG A 287 -5.66 5.44 -12.99
CA ARG A 287 -4.49 4.95 -13.70
C ARG A 287 -3.40 6.00 -13.78
N GLU A 288 -3.80 7.23 -14.02
CA GLU A 288 -2.91 8.37 -14.19
C GLU A 288 -3.23 9.44 -13.13
N LYS A 289 -2.21 10.06 -12.56
CA LYS A 289 -2.38 11.08 -11.51
C LYS A 289 -3.31 12.22 -11.93
N GLN A 290 -3.25 12.64 -13.19
CA GLN A 290 -4.08 13.71 -13.74
C GLN A 290 -5.58 13.41 -13.70
N GLN A 291 -5.97 12.13 -13.65
CA GLN A 291 -7.38 11.77 -13.50
C GLN A 291 -7.93 12.21 -12.13
N GLY A 292 -7.09 12.24 -11.09
CA GLY A 292 -7.46 12.78 -9.78
C GLY A 292 -7.78 14.28 -9.83
N ASP A 293 -6.97 15.04 -10.55
CA ASP A 293 -7.18 16.49 -10.73
C ASP A 293 -8.49 16.77 -11.47
N VAL A 294 -8.84 15.93 -12.46
CA VAL A 294 -10.13 16.03 -13.20
C VAL A 294 -11.30 15.75 -12.28
N VAL A 295 -11.20 14.73 -11.42
CA VAL A 295 -12.26 14.42 -10.44
C VAL A 295 -12.43 15.56 -9.45
N ASP A 296 -11.33 16.09 -8.89
CA ASP A 296 -11.39 17.22 -7.97
C ASP A 296 -12.07 18.44 -8.62
N ALA A 297 -11.62 18.85 -9.78
CA ALA A 297 -12.17 19.99 -10.49
C ALA A 297 -13.67 19.80 -10.79
N PHE A 298 -14.08 18.57 -11.13
CA PHE A 298 -15.49 18.25 -11.37
C PHE A 298 -16.33 18.37 -10.09
N LEU A 299 -15.86 17.81 -8.97
CA LEU A 299 -16.55 17.87 -7.70
C LEU A 299 -16.63 19.31 -7.16
N GLN A 300 -15.55 20.07 -7.24
CA GLN A 300 -15.50 21.48 -6.84
C GLN A 300 -16.47 22.33 -7.66
N LYS A 301 -16.53 22.13 -8.96
CA LYS A 301 -17.50 22.81 -9.83
C LYS A 301 -18.93 22.52 -9.41
N ASN A 302 -19.25 21.26 -9.13
CA ASN A 302 -20.59 20.84 -8.75
C ASN A 302 -21.00 21.32 -7.36
N ALA A 303 -20.06 21.48 -6.45
CA ALA A 303 -20.30 22.05 -5.12
C ALA A 303 -20.95 23.46 -5.16
N GLY A 304 -20.74 24.19 -6.27
CA GLY A 304 -21.40 25.47 -6.51
C GLY A 304 -22.85 25.37 -7.01
N ILE A 305 -23.35 24.15 -7.30
CA ILE A 305 -24.71 23.91 -7.82
C ILE A 305 -25.54 23.28 -6.71
N THR A 306 -26.27 24.11 -5.93
CA THR A 306 -27.06 23.63 -4.80
C THR A 306 -28.54 23.46 -5.17
N LEU A 307 -29.15 22.36 -4.70
CA LEU A 307 -30.59 22.12 -4.77
C LEU A 307 -31.34 22.83 -3.64
N ILE A 308 -30.77 22.81 -2.44
CA ILE A 308 -31.35 23.44 -1.24
C ILE A 308 -30.71 24.81 -1.05
N PRO A 309 -31.46 25.93 -1.19
CA PRO A 309 -30.93 27.27 -0.99
C PRO A 309 -30.28 27.43 0.39
N ASP A 310 -29.27 28.27 0.49
CA ASP A 310 -28.52 28.58 1.72
C ASP A 310 -27.82 27.38 2.38
N THR A 311 -27.61 26.28 1.66
CA THR A 311 -26.67 25.23 2.08
C THR A 311 -25.26 25.58 1.63
N LYS A 312 -24.27 25.05 2.35
CA LYS A 312 -22.85 25.15 1.98
C LYS A 312 -22.30 23.76 1.70
N VAL A 313 -21.79 23.56 0.50
CA VAL A 313 -21.11 22.34 0.10
C VAL A 313 -19.60 22.58 0.13
N ILE A 314 -18.86 21.66 0.75
CA ILE A 314 -17.40 21.70 0.87
C ILE A 314 -16.87 20.37 0.35
N VAL A 315 -16.01 20.44 -0.66
CA VAL A 315 -15.28 19.27 -1.16
C VAL A 315 -13.85 19.35 -0.64
N SER A 316 -13.37 18.27 -0.06
CA SER A 316 -11.99 18.14 0.41
C SER A 316 -11.37 16.85 -0.11
N HIS A 317 -10.05 16.90 -0.32
CA HIS A 317 -9.27 15.73 -0.65
C HIS A 317 -8.88 15.02 0.65
N GLU A 318 -9.27 13.75 0.79
CA GLU A 318 -8.78 12.92 1.89
C GLU A 318 -7.48 12.26 1.45
N ALA A 319 -6.43 12.41 2.25
CA ALA A 319 -5.18 11.72 2.01
C ALA A 319 -5.41 10.21 2.16
N SER A 320 -5.28 9.49 1.06
CA SER A 320 -5.21 8.03 1.08
C SER A 320 -3.82 7.58 1.49
#